data_244dda60279e2b8da6f1d87555d3a7ed
#
_entry.id   244dda60279e2b8da6f1d87555d3a7ed
#
_cell.length_a   1.000
_cell.length_b   1.000
_cell.length_c   1.000
_cell.angle_alpha   90.00
_cell.angle_beta   90.00
_cell.angle_gamma   90.00
#
_symmetry.space_group_name_H-M   'P 1'
#
loop_
_entity.id
_entity.type
_entity.pdbx_description
1 polymer ?
#
loop_
_entity_poly.entity_id
_entity_poly.type
_entity_poly.pdbx_seq_one_letter_code
_entity_poly.pdbx_strand_id
1 'polypeptide(L)'
;YYPIVSSARAFNALWKRSYKKTSEFLGGVVYEDPWLAGGHNGLSNSEDPLSPQPPFPRVKELRSLMNQFDLSNTPIIMAGGVWNLNEWSDFINNPEIGKIAFQFGTRPLLTKESPIPAEWKKKLLTIKKGDVSLHRFSPTGFYSSAVNNQFLQELKQRSQRQTPYFREPSDEYNEKIEIGPRGRPMYVKKSDKSRIENWIKNGFLKPLKTPDNTMIWVTLNKAKQILKDQIDCMGCLSQCLFSNWSQSESGSTGKKPDPRSFCIQKTLQKISHGLSNLEHELMFAGHSVYRFAMDPFYKGGFVPKVKELVDRITKGL
;
A
#
# COMPACT_ATOMS: atom_id res chain seq x y z
N TYR A 1 -2.88 17.56 -15.61
CA TYR A 1 -2.55 16.39 -14.79
C TYR A 1 -1.56 16.74 -13.68
N TYR A 2 -1.53 15.92 -12.66
CA TYR A 2 -0.69 16.09 -11.47
C TYR A 2 0.01 14.76 -11.15
N PRO A 3 1.25 14.52 -11.67
CA PRO A 3 2.00 13.31 -11.37
C PRO A 3 2.34 13.22 -9.88
N ILE A 4 2.22 12.02 -9.31
CA ILE A 4 2.57 11.74 -7.92
C ILE A 4 3.93 11.06 -7.91
N VAL A 5 4.87 11.63 -7.18
CA VAL A 5 6.25 11.14 -7.05
C VAL A 5 6.73 11.24 -5.61
N SER A 6 7.62 10.34 -5.21
CA SER A 6 8.26 10.35 -3.89
C SER A 6 9.69 10.90 -3.90
N SER A 7 10.24 11.21 -5.09
CA SER A 7 11.62 11.67 -5.22
C SER A 7 11.86 12.38 -6.55
N ALA A 8 12.91 13.20 -6.62
CA ALA A 8 13.40 13.81 -7.86
C ALA A 8 13.74 12.75 -8.91
N ARG A 9 14.35 11.63 -8.50
CA ARG A 9 14.65 10.49 -9.40
C ARG A 9 13.39 9.94 -10.07
N ALA A 10 12.31 9.74 -9.29
CA ALA A 10 11.04 9.26 -9.83
C ALA A 10 10.45 10.24 -10.83
N PHE A 11 10.47 11.55 -10.51
CA PHE A 11 10.03 12.60 -11.43
C PHE A 11 10.85 12.62 -12.73
N ASN A 12 12.18 12.55 -12.64
CA ASN A 12 13.06 12.53 -13.82
C ASN A 12 12.75 11.37 -14.77
N ALA A 13 12.51 10.17 -14.21
CA ALA A 13 12.15 8.99 -15.01
C ALA A 13 10.83 9.18 -15.75
N LEU A 14 9.82 9.70 -15.08
CA LEU A 14 8.50 9.97 -15.67
C LEU A 14 8.55 11.12 -16.69
N TRP A 15 9.30 12.19 -16.39
CA TRP A 15 9.49 13.32 -17.29
C TRP A 15 10.12 12.89 -18.62
N LYS A 16 11.23 12.19 -18.56
CA LYS A 16 11.94 11.70 -19.76
C LYS A 16 11.11 10.72 -20.58
N ARG A 17 10.31 9.88 -19.92
CA ARG A 17 9.52 8.84 -20.58
C ARG A 17 8.25 9.39 -21.24
N SER A 18 7.56 10.32 -20.62
CA SER A 18 6.20 10.69 -21.03
C SER A 18 5.90 12.18 -20.91
N TYR A 19 6.18 12.79 -19.76
CA TYR A 19 5.57 14.07 -19.38
C TYR A 19 6.15 15.28 -20.13
N LYS A 20 7.39 15.21 -20.61
CA LYS A 20 7.97 16.25 -21.46
C LYS A 20 7.12 16.54 -22.70
N LYS A 21 6.46 15.49 -23.24
CA LYS A 21 5.64 15.62 -24.47
C LYS A 21 4.27 16.27 -24.23
N THR A 22 3.85 16.38 -22.98
CA THR A 22 2.54 16.88 -22.57
C THR A 22 2.69 17.93 -21.46
N SER A 23 3.81 18.64 -21.45
CA SER A 23 4.16 19.60 -20.39
C SER A 23 3.17 20.76 -20.27
N GLU A 24 2.50 21.13 -21.36
CA GLU A 24 1.47 22.18 -21.38
C GLU A 24 0.24 21.83 -20.50
N PHE A 25 0.01 20.54 -20.20
CA PHE A 25 -1.08 20.09 -19.34
C PHE A 25 -0.64 19.84 -17.88
N LEU A 26 0.62 20.10 -17.54
CA LEU A 26 1.15 19.87 -16.19
C LEU A 26 0.69 20.99 -15.24
N GLY A 27 -0.28 20.69 -14.38
CA GLY A 27 -0.81 21.64 -13.39
C GLY A 27 0.02 21.75 -12.11
N GLY A 28 0.80 20.73 -11.79
CA GLY A 28 1.65 20.64 -10.59
C GLY A 28 2.29 19.27 -10.45
N VAL A 29 3.23 19.14 -9.51
CA VAL A 29 3.87 17.85 -9.16
C VAL A 29 3.55 17.54 -7.72
N VAL A 30 2.89 16.41 -7.47
CA VAL A 30 2.61 15.96 -6.11
C VAL A 30 3.85 15.24 -5.57
N TYR A 31 4.48 15.83 -4.56
CA TYR A 31 5.45 15.13 -3.73
C TYR A 31 4.72 14.39 -2.62
N GLU A 32 4.68 13.08 -2.68
CA GLU A 32 4.10 12.26 -1.65
C GLU A 32 5.20 11.67 -0.77
N ASP A 33 5.18 12.02 0.53
CA ASP A 33 6.13 11.46 1.48
C ASP A 33 5.91 9.95 1.63
N PRO A 34 6.88 9.10 1.22
CA PRO A 34 6.67 7.68 1.12
C PRO A 34 6.62 6.94 2.48
N TRP A 35 7.06 7.57 3.57
CA TRP A 35 6.96 7.00 4.91
C TRP A 35 5.69 7.42 5.65
N LEU A 36 5.11 8.57 5.30
CA LEU A 36 3.97 9.15 6.01
C LEU A 36 2.64 8.98 5.27
N ALA A 37 2.67 8.78 3.96
CA ALA A 37 1.47 8.65 3.16
C ALA A 37 0.69 7.36 3.47
N GLY A 38 -0.63 7.45 3.39
CA GLY A 38 -1.54 6.31 3.46
C GLY A 38 -1.76 5.66 2.10
N GLY A 39 -2.09 4.37 2.08
CA GLY A 39 -2.29 3.65 0.84
C GLY A 39 -0.97 3.34 0.10
N HIS A 40 -1.05 3.24 -1.21
CA HIS A 40 0.14 3.04 -2.03
C HIS A 40 1.04 4.27 -1.99
N ASN A 41 2.32 4.06 -1.82
CA ASN A 41 3.31 5.12 -1.82
C ASN A 41 4.50 4.75 -2.71
N GLY A 42 5.32 5.75 -3.00
CA GLY A 42 6.44 5.60 -3.92
C GLY A 42 7.76 5.24 -3.24
N LEU A 43 7.76 4.60 -2.05
CA LEU A 43 9.01 4.17 -1.43
C LEU A 43 9.76 3.22 -2.36
N SER A 44 10.99 3.58 -2.67
CA SER A 44 11.85 2.79 -3.55
C SER A 44 12.33 1.52 -2.85
N ASN A 45 12.60 0.46 -3.60
CA ASN A 45 13.21 -0.77 -3.06
C ASN A 45 14.62 -0.57 -2.53
N SER A 46 15.28 0.55 -2.88
CA SER A 46 16.60 0.92 -2.36
C SER A 46 16.54 1.77 -1.10
N GLU A 47 15.34 2.16 -0.65
CA GLU A 47 15.14 2.95 0.56
C GLU A 47 14.72 2.03 1.72
N ASP A 48 15.24 2.31 2.91
CA ASP A 48 14.87 1.55 4.11
C ASP A 48 13.50 2.01 4.64
N PRO A 49 12.49 1.14 4.69
CA PRO A 49 11.18 1.48 5.22
C PRO A 49 11.20 1.86 6.72
N LEU A 50 12.23 1.46 7.44
CA LEU A 50 12.39 1.74 8.88
C LEU A 50 13.22 3.00 9.16
N SER A 51 13.77 3.66 8.13
CA SER A 51 14.61 4.84 8.25
C SER A 51 14.02 6.03 7.50
N PRO A 52 12.97 6.67 8.05
CA PRO A 52 12.32 7.83 7.42
C PRO A 52 13.30 8.97 7.21
N GLN A 53 13.26 9.58 6.04
CA GLN A 53 14.07 10.74 5.71
C GLN A 53 13.24 12.03 5.81
N PRO A 54 13.84 13.15 6.25
CA PRO A 54 13.13 14.43 6.29
C PRO A 54 12.71 14.86 4.87
N PRO A 55 11.51 15.43 4.69
CA PRO A 55 10.99 15.80 3.38
C PRO A 55 11.73 17.00 2.76
N PHE A 56 12.27 17.92 3.55
CA PHE A 56 12.84 19.16 3.04
C PHE A 56 13.97 18.95 2.00
N PRO A 57 15.01 18.15 2.26
CA PRO A 57 16.06 17.91 1.27
C PRO A 57 15.53 17.25 -0.01
N ARG A 58 14.57 16.36 0.10
CA ARG A 58 13.96 15.64 -1.03
C ARG A 58 13.14 16.58 -1.92
N VAL A 59 12.38 17.48 -1.32
CA VAL A 59 11.59 18.49 -2.03
C VAL A 59 12.48 19.54 -2.70
N LYS A 60 13.55 19.97 -2.02
CA LYS A 60 14.56 20.87 -2.58
C LYS A 60 15.23 20.24 -3.81
N GLU A 61 15.61 18.96 -3.75
CA GLU A 61 16.16 18.22 -4.90
C GLU A 61 15.15 18.14 -6.06
N LEU A 62 13.88 17.86 -5.75
CA LEU A 62 12.81 17.85 -6.75
C LEU A 62 12.65 19.23 -7.41
N ARG A 63 12.64 20.32 -6.63
CA ARG A 63 12.56 21.69 -7.16
C ARG A 63 13.76 22.03 -8.04
N SER A 64 14.96 21.67 -7.60
CA SER A 64 16.17 21.87 -8.40
C SER A 64 16.08 21.18 -9.77
N LEU A 65 15.59 19.95 -9.80
CA LEU A 65 15.38 19.22 -11.03
C LEU A 65 14.26 19.86 -11.91
N MET A 66 13.16 20.28 -11.30
CA MET A 66 12.08 20.97 -12.03
C MET A 66 12.57 22.26 -12.66
N ASN A 67 13.44 23.02 -12.00
CA ASN A 67 14.05 24.24 -12.55
C ASN A 67 14.90 23.94 -13.79
N GLN A 68 15.63 22.81 -13.82
CA GLN A 68 16.38 22.36 -14.99
C GLN A 68 15.47 22.03 -16.21
N PHE A 69 14.19 21.81 -15.97
CA PHE A 69 13.18 21.52 -16.99
C PHE A 69 12.26 22.71 -17.30
N ASP A 70 12.65 23.92 -16.90
CA ASP A 70 11.87 25.16 -17.07
C ASP A 70 10.52 25.15 -16.35
N LEU A 71 10.40 24.37 -15.25
CA LEU A 71 9.20 24.20 -14.45
C LEU A 71 9.24 24.98 -13.12
N SER A 72 10.01 26.05 -13.03
CA SER A 72 10.19 26.86 -11.80
C SER A 72 8.86 27.42 -11.28
N ASN A 73 7.92 27.74 -12.17
CA ASN A 73 6.60 28.26 -11.80
C ASN A 73 5.54 27.18 -11.50
N THR A 74 5.83 25.92 -11.80
CA THR A 74 4.92 24.80 -11.55
C THR A 74 4.92 24.46 -10.04
N PRO A 75 3.76 24.44 -9.37
CA PRO A 75 3.73 24.18 -7.93
C PRO A 75 4.11 22.73 -7.59
N ILE A 76 4.77 22.56 -6.44
CA ILE A 76 4.89 21.25 -5.79
C ILE A 76 3.75 21.12 -4.78
N ILE A 77 2.99 20.04 -4.85
CA ILE A 77 1.88 19.76 -3.95
C ILE A 77 2.37 18.77 -2.89
N MET A 78 2.49 19.23 -1.65
CA MET A 78 2.96 18.43 -0.54
C MET A 78 1.87 17.45 -0.09
N ALA A 79 2.16 16.16 -0.12
CA ALA A 79 1.27 15.07 0.29
C ALA A 79 1.99 14.09 1.22
N GLY A 80 1.20 13.35 2.01
CA GLY A 80 1.74 12.41 3.00
C GLY A 80 2.15 13.11 4.30
N GLY A 81 1.42 12.81 5.38
CA GLY A 81 1.72 13.36 6.70
C GLY A 81 1.25 14.80 6.95
N VAL A 82 0.69 15.49 5.99
CA VAL A 82 0.18 16.86 6.16
C VAL A 82 -0.99 16.86 7.13
N TRP A 83 -0.82 17.53 8.28
CA TRP A 83 -1.85 17.64 9.31
C TRP A 83 -2.35 19.07 9.49
N ASN A 84 -1.45 20.03 9.70
CA ASN A 84 -1.72 21.46 9.70
C ASN A 84 -0.63 22.22 8.93
N LEU A 85 -0.87 23.49 8.58
CA LEU A 85 0.07 24.25 7.76
C LEU A 85 1.23 24.84 8.58
N ASN A 86 1.06 25.04 9.90
CA ASN A 86 2.13 25.58 10.73
C ASN A 86 3.36 24.66 10.79
N GLU A 87 3.17 23.34 10.65
CA GLU A 87 4.28 22.37 10.61
C GLU A 87 5.11 22.47 9.33
N TRP A 88 4.65 23.23 8.34
CA TRP A 88 5.29 23.40 7.04
C TRP A 88 5.78 24.82 6.81
N SER A 89 5.92 25.63 7.89
CA SER A 89 6.40 27.02 7.82
C SER A 89 7.71 27.17 7.07
N ASP A 90 8.65 26.24 7.24
CA ASP A 90 9.95 26.25 6.57
C ASP A 90 9.86 26.04 5.04
N PHE A 91 8.73 25.52 4.56
CA PHE A 91 8.46 25.32 3.13
C PHE A 91 7.67 26.47 2.51
N ILE A 92 6.80 27.11 3.31
CA ILE A 92 5.91 28.18 2.84
C ILE A 92 6.74 29.45 2.59
N ASN A 93 6.59 30.04 1.39
CA ASN A 93 7.37 31.23 0.96
C ASN A 93 8.89 31.04 0.95
N ASN A 94 9.36 29.81 0.94
CA ASN A 94 10.79 29.49 0.86
C ASN A 94 11.27 29.55 -0.60
N PRO A 95 12.26 30.42 -0.94
CA PRO A 95 12.74 30.57 -2.31
C PRO A 95 13.43 29.31 -2.87
N GLU A 96 14.01 28.46 -2.02
CA GLU A 96 14.61 27.18 -2.45
C GLU A 96 13.58 26.12 -2.84
N ILE A 97 12.37 26.23 -2.29
CA ILE A 97 11.25 25.33 -2.55
C ILE A 97 10.32 25.89 -3.64
N GLY A 98 10.14 27.20 -3.68
CA GLY A 98 9.26 27.89 -4.63
C GLY A 98 7.79 27.69 -4.32
N LYS A 99 6.93 27.71 -5.35
CA LYS A 99 5.49 27.60 -5.18
C LYS A 99 5.09 26.22 -4.65
N ILE A 100 4.31 26.18 -3.57
CA ILE A 100 3.77 24.95 -2.99
C ILE A 100 2.26 25.03 -2.79
N ALA A 101 1.65 23.85 -2.72
CA ALA A 101 0.28 23.63 -2.26
C ALA A 101 0.27 22.39 -1.35
N PHE A 102 -0.87 22.06 -0.76
CA PHE A 102 -0.99 20.96 0.20
C PHE A 102 -2.16 20.03 -0.15
N GLN A 103 -1.96 18.73 0.03
CA GLN A 103 -2.97 17.70 -0.12
C GLN A 103 -3.17 16.97 1.21
N PHE A 104 -4.42 16.87 1.62
CA PHE A 104 -4.83 16.16 2.84
C PHE A 104 -5.55 14.87 2.46
N GLY A 105 -4.96 13.73 2.73
CA GLY A 105 -5.56 12.42 2.45
C GLY A 105 -6.34 11.86 3.64
N THR A 106 -5.69 11.75 4.81
CA THR A 106 -6.26 11.07 5.99
C THR A 106 -7.24 11.96 6.76
N ARG A 107 -6.93 13.24 6.91
CA ARG A 107 -7.72 14.16 7.75
C ARG A 107 -9.17 14.32 7.28
N PRO A 108 -9.48 14.41 5.97
CA PRO A 108 -10.86 14.48 5.49
C PRO A 108 -11.70 13.21 5.71
N LEU A 109 -11.07 12.05 5.97
CA LEU A 109 -11.79 10.82 6.28
C LEU A 109 -12.69 10.96 7.51
N LEU A 110 -12.25 11.75 8.51
CA LEU A 110 -12.99 12.00 9.72
C LEU A 110 -13.83 13.29 9.59
N THR A 111 -14.69 13.36 8.60
CA THR A 111 -15.69 14.41 8.42
C THR A 111 -17.09 13.82 8.32
N LYS A 112 -18.13 14.65 8.54
CA LYS A 112 -19.52 14.21 8.43
C LYS A 112 -19.87 13.76 7.02
N GLU A 113 -19.33 14.46 6.02
CA GLU A 113 -19.57 14.23 4.61
C GLU A 113 -18.78 13.04 4.03
N SER A 114 -17.74 12.59 4.73
CA SER A 114 -16.99 11.41 4.29
C SER A 114 -17.89 10.17 4.26
N PRO A 115 -17.94 9.41 3.14
CA PRO A 115 -18.84 8.27 2.98
C PRO A 115 -18.37 6.99 3.70
N ILE A 116 -17.23 7.03 4.41
CA ILE A 116 -16.80 5.84 5.16
C ILE A 116 -17.75 5.50 6.29
N PRO A 117 -17.95 4.21 6.63
CA PRO A 117 -18.85 3.77 7.69
C PRO A 117 -18.54 4.41 9.05
N ALA A 118 -19.58 4.57 9.89
CA ALA A 118 -19.45 5.19 11.21
C ALA A 118 -18.44 4.46 12.12
N GLU A 119 -18.37 3.13 12.02
CA GLU A 119 -17.40 2.31 12.76
C GLU A 119 -15.96 2.65 12.38
N TRP A 120 -15.71 2.96 11.09
CA TRP A 120 -14.41 3.39 10.62
C TRP A 120 -14.03 4.76 11.18
N LYS A 121 -14.99 5.70 11.25
CA LYS A 121 -14.78 7.02 11.89
C LYS A 121 -14.44 6.86 13.38
N LYS A 122 -15.14 5.98 14.09
CA LYS A 122 -14.83 5.64 15.49
C LYS A 122 -13.44 5.01 15.62
N LYS A 123 -13.08 4.10 14.73
CA LYS A 123 -11.75 3.46 14.73
C LYS A 123 -10.64 4.49 14.55
N LEU A 124 -10.79 5.46 13.61
CA LEU A 124 -9.80 6.51 13.40
C LEU A 124 -9.48 7.30 14.68
N LEU A 125 -10.47 7.56 15.53
CA LEU A 125 -10.30 8.26 16.82
C LEU A 125 -9.55 7.45 17.89
N THR A 126 -9.34 6.16 17.68
CA THR A 126 -8.70 5.25 18.66
C THR A 126 -7.34 4.73 18.21
N ILE A 127 -6.91 5.05 16.99
CA ILE A 127 -5.63 4.61 16.43
C ILE A 127 -4.48 5.30 17.19
N LYS A 128 -3.49 4.51 17.59
CA LYS A 128 -2.28 4.95 18.26
C LYS A 128 -1.11 5.07 17.30
N LYS A 129 -0.08 5.78 17.72
CA LYS A 129 1.19 5.83 16.98
C LYS A 129 1.75 4.40 16.89
N GLY A 130 2.06 3.97 15.66
CA GLY A 130 2.53 2.60 15.38
C GLY A 130 1.45 1.62 14.92
N ASP A 131 0.17 1.96 15.03
CA ASP A 131 -0.92 1.10 14.54
C ASP A 131 -1.07 1.08 13.00
N VAL A 132 -0.36 1.95 12.30
CA VAL A 132 -0.25 1.93 10.83
C VAL A 132 1.06 1.26 10.44
N SER A 133 0.97 0.28 9.57
CA SER A 133 2.13 -0.48 9.07
C SER A 133 2.38 -0.19 7.61
N LEU A 134 3.65 0.03 7.27
CA LEU A 134 4.15 0.05 5.91
C LEU A 134 4.44 -1.40 5.47
N HIS A 135 3.85 -1.85 4.37
CA HIS A 135 3.93 -3.24 3.93
C HIS A 135 4.03 -3.37 2.40
N ARG A 136 4.40 -4.56 1.91
CA ARG A 136 4.55 -4.88 0.47
C ARG A 136 3.55 -5.93 -0.04
N PHE A 137 2.45 -6.15 0.65
CA PHE A 137 1.42 -7.11 0.20
C PHE A 137 0.51 -6.55 -0.89
N SER A 138 0.69 -5.28 -1.27
CA SER A 138 -0.08 -4.62 -2.30
C SER A 138 -0.01 -5.36 -3.64
N PRO A 139 -1.13 -5.44 -4.38
CA PRO A 139 -1.14 -6.03 -5.72
C PRO A 139 -0.34 -5.23 -6.75
N THR A 140 0.08 -4.01 -6.44
CA THR A 140 0.99 -3.22 -7.29
C THR A 140 2.46 -3.62 -7.13
N GLY A 141 2.82 -4.34 -6.06
CA GLY A 141 4.20 -4.65 -5.69
C GLY A 141 4.96 -3.50 -5.03
N PHE A 142 4.34 -2.32 -4.90
CA PHE A 142 4.90 -1.18 -4.17
C PHE A 142 4.54 -1.23 -2.69
N TYR A 143 5.26 -0.46 -1.88
CA TYR A 143 4.92 -0.26 -0.49
C TYR A 143 3.55 0.40 -0.34
N SER A 144 2.86 0.07 0.73
CA SER A 144 1.55 0.58 1.06
C SER A 144 1.39 0.70 2.57
N SER A 145 0.70 1.74 3.04
CA SER A 145 0.44 1.97 4.46
C SER A 145 -1.03 1.76 4.79
N ALA A 146 -1.29 0.92 5.78
CA ALA A 146 -2.64 0.66 6.26
C ALA A 146 -2.65 0.35 7.76
N VAL A 147 -3.83 0.43 8.37
CA VAL A 147 -4.04 0.05 9.77
C VAL A 147 -3.70 -1.42 9.98
N ASN A 148 -2.89 -1.71 10.99
CA ASN A 148 -2.43 -3.05 11.33
C ASN A 148 -3.51 -3.84 12.08
N ASN A 149 -4.53 -4.25 11.34
CA ASN A 149 -5.66 -5.08 11.81
C ASN A 149 -5.43 -6.57 11.46
N GLN A 150 -6.43 -7.42 11.75
CA GLN A 150 -6.35 -8.86 11.45
C GLN A 150 -6.15 -9.16 9.96
N PHE A 151 -6.65 -8.29 9.07
CA PHE A 151 -6.42 -8.42 7.63
C PHE A 151 -4.93 -8.38 7.28
N LEU A 152 -4.19 -7.37 7.76
CA LEU A 152 -2.74 -7.28 7.51
C LEU A 152 -1.95 -8.35 8.24
N GLN A 153 -2.36 -8.71 9.46
CA GLN A 153 -1.73 -9.79 10.21
C GLN A 153 -1.86 -11.14 9.49
N GLU A 154 -3.03 -11.43 8.92
CA GLU A 154 -3.24 -12.64 8.11
C GLU A 154 -2.34 -12.67 6.89
N LEU A 155 -2.22 -11.55 6.16
CA LEU A 155 -1.31 -11.44 5.01
C LEU A 155 0.15 -11.72 5.41
N LYS A 156 0.59 -11.13 6.52
CA LYS A 156 1.94 -11.33 7.06
C LYS A 156 2.19 -12.79 7.44
N GLN A 157 1.30 -13.39 8.21
CA GLN A 157 1.39 -14.79 8.62
C GLN A 157 1.34 -15.73 7.42
N ARG A 158 0.48 -15.46 6.46
CA ARG A 158 0.37 -16.21 5.21
C ARG A 158 1.69 -16.20 4.43
N SER A 159 2.32 -15.03 4.31
CA SER A 159 3.62 -14.91 3.65
C SER A 159 4.77 -15.59 4.40
N GLN A 160 4.66 -15.72 5.73
CA GLN A 160 5.63 -16.46 6.54
C GLN A 160 5.51 -17.97 6.41
N ARG A 161 4.31 -18.50 6.08
CA ARG A 161 4.09 -19.92 5.79
C ARG A 161 4.46 -20.22 4.34
N GLN A 162 5.68 -19.90 3.96
CA GLN A 162 6.23 -20.03 2.61
C GLN A 162 7.44 -20.93 2.61
N THR A 163 7.52 -21.81 1.61
CA THR A 163 8.67 -22.70 1.36
C THR A 163 8.99 -22.81 -0.11
N PRO A 164 10.26 -22.89 -0.51
CA PRO A 164 10.68 -23.36 -1.81
C PRO A 164 10.27 -24.84 -2.00
N TYR A 165 10.10 -25.25 -3.26
CA TYR A 165 9.84 -26.64 -3.60
C TYR A 165 10.38 -26.97 -4.98
N PHE A 166 10.72 -28.24 -5.19
CA PHE A 166 11.14 -28.77 -6.47
C PHE A 166 10.29 -29.98 -6.87
N ARG A 167 10.22 -30.29 -8.15
CA ARG A 167 9.50 -31.46 -8.66
C ARG A 167 10.37 -32.71 -8.64
N GLU A 168 11.67 -32.54 -8.74
CA GLU A 168 12.70 -33.59 -8.74
C GLU A 168 13.54 -33.45 -7.46
N PRO A 169 14.02 -34.53 -6.88
CA PRO A 169 14.92 -34.49 -5.74
C PRO A 169 16.29 -33.91 -6.11
N SER A 170 16.95 -33.28 -5.16
CA SER A 170 18.34 -32.83 -5.25
C SER A 170 19.01 -32.99 -3.89
N ASP A 171 20.32 -32.76 -3.80
CA ASP A 171 21.08 -32.91 -2.55
C ASP A 171 20.50 -32.01 -1.43
N GLU A 172 20.04 -30.82 -1.77
CA GLU A 172 19.48 -29.86 -0.81
C GLU A 172 17.96 -30.06 -0.59
N TYR A 173 17.22 -30.54 -1.61
CA TYR A 173 15.76 -30.72 -1.59
C TYR A 173 15.43 -32.21 -1.77
N ASN A 174 15.67 -32.98 -0.74
CA ASN A 174 15.55 -34.45 -0.76
C ASN A 174 14.38 -35.01 0.07
N GLU A 175 13.70 -34.13 0.85
CA GLU A 175 12.56 -34.57 1.65
C GLU A 175 11.27 -34.52 0.84
N LYS A 176 10.68 -35.72 0.63
CA LYS A 176 9.42 -35.84 -0.09
C LYS A 176 8.25 -35.41 0.78
N ILE A 177 7.37 -34.61 0.18
CA ILE A 177 6.01 -34.31 0.69
C ILE A 177 5.00 -34.60 -0.40
N GLU A 178 3.81 -35.04 -0.03
CA GLU A 178 2.72 -35.33 -0.97
C GLU A 178 1.64 -34.26 -0.89
N ILE A 179 1.26 -33.71 -2.05
CA ILE A 179 0.34 -32.56 -2.10
C ILE A 179 -0.90 -32.90 -2.93
N GLY A 180 -2.05 -32.56 -2.34
CA GLY A 180 -3.36 -32.68 -2.95
C GLY A 180 -3.90 -34.11 -3.01
N PRO A 181 -5.13 -34.29 -3.49
CA PRO A 181 -5.83 -35.59 -3.46
C PRO A 181 -5.12 -36.72 -4.28
N ARG A 182 -4.27 -36.32 -5.21
CA ARG A 182 -3.53 -37.25 -6.08
C ARG A 182 -2.13 -37.57 -5.57
N GLY A 183 -1.77 -37.11 -4.36
CA GLY A 183 -0.47 -37.38 -3.77
C GLY A 183 0.73 -36.97 -4.64
N ARG A 184 0.65 -35.83 -5.33
CA ARG A 184 1.76 -35.37 -6.18
C ARG A 184 3.01 -35.13 -5.36
N PRO A 185 4.14 -35.78 -5.64
CA PRO A 185 5.36 -35.57 -4.90
C PRO A 185 5.93 -34.17 -5.16
N MET A 186 6.45 -33.58 -4.12
CA MET A 186 7.29 -32.39 -4.15
C MET A 186 8.43 -32.58 -3.16
N TYR A 187 9.55 -31.96 -3.45
CA TYR A 187 10.76 -32.09 -2.65
C TYR A 187 11.08 -30.75 -1.99
N VAL A 188 11.36 -30.77 -0.71
CA VAL A 188 11.66 -29.62 0.13
C VAL A 188 12.93 -29.89 0.94
N LYS A 189 13.48 -28.87 1.57
CA LYS A 189 14.60 -29.04 2.50
C LYS A 189 14.12 -29.76 3.77
N LYS A 190 15.01 -30.47 4.43
CA LYS A 190 14.72 -31.14 5.70
C LYS A 190 14.18 -30.19 6.77
N SER A 191 14.74 -28.99 6.88
CA SER A 191 14.26 -27.95 7.79
C SER A 191 12.83 -27.48 7.48
N ASP A 192 12.42 -27.49 6.22
CA ASP A 192 11.08 -27.06 5.80
C ASP A 192 10.04 -28.15 5.99
N LYS A 193 10.41 -29.42 5.93
CA LYS A 193 9.48 -30.54 6.15
C LYS A 193 8.80 -30.46 7.51
N SER A 194 9.57 -30.29 8.59
CA SER A 194 9.03 -30.17 9.94
C SER A 194 8.12 -28.95 10.10
N ARG A 195 8.45 -27.83 9.44
CA ARG A 195 7.60 -26.62 9.41
C ARG A 195 6.27 -26.90 8.70
N ILE A 196 6.32 -27.57 7.55
CA ILE A 196 5.14 -27.94 6.76
C ILE A 196 4.25 -28.89 7.55
N GLU A 197 4.80 -29.93 8.18
CA GLU A 197 4.07 -30.87 9.02
C GLU A 197 3.35 -30.16 10.17
N ASN A 198 4.01 -29.20 10.82
CA ASN A 198 3.40 -28.36 11.85
C ASN A 198 2.27 -27.48 11.29
N TRP A 199 2.42 -26.90 10.10
CA TRP A 199 1.36 -26.14 9.47
C TRP A 199 0.15 -27.00 9.10
N ILE A 200 0.39 -28.20 8.56
CA ILE A 200 -0.67 -29.17 8.25
C ILE A 200 -1.42 -29.56 9.53
N LYS A 201 -0.71 -29.86 10.62
CA LYS A 201 -1.31 -30.16 11.92
C LYS A 201 -2.19 -29.02 12.44
N ASN A 202 -1.84 -27.78 12.13
CA ASN A 202 -2.59 -26.58 12.51
C ASN A 202 -3.66 -26.17 11.46
N GLY A 203 -4.02 -27.04 10.53
CA GLY A 203 -5.12 -26.83 9.58
C GLY A 203 -4.79 -26.06 8.30
N PHE A 204 -3.51 -25.75 8.04
CA PHE A 204 -3.07 -25.13 6.79
C PHE A 204 -2.80 -26.24 5.74
N LEU A 205 -3.87 -26.84 5.25
CA LEU A 205 -3.83 -28.05 4.43
C LEU A 205 -3.60 -27.79 2.93
N LYS A 206 -3.73 -26.54 2.48
CA LYS A 206 -3.70 -26.23 1.05
C LYS A 206 -2.49 -25.40 0.67
N PRO A 207 -1.52 -25.96 -0.08
CA PRO A 207 -0.46 -25.16 -0.68
C PRO A 207 -0.97 -24.43 -1.93
N LEU A 208 -0.60 -23.17 -2.06
CA LEU A 208 -0.79 -22.33 -3.24
C LEU A 208 0.58 -21.91 -3.79
N LYS A 209 0.78 -22.09 -5.08
CA LYS A 209 2.03 -21.70 -5.75
C LYS A 209 2.13 -20.20 -5.90
N THR A 210 3.34 -19.70 -5.77
CA THR A 210 3.70 -18.30 -5.97
C THR A 210 4.48 -18.12 -7.28
N PRO A 211 4.65 -16.88 -7.78
CA PRO A 211 5.41 -16.63 -9.01
C PRO A 211 6.90 -16.98 -8.93
N ASP A 212 7.48 -16.98 -7.74
CA ASP A 212 8.92 -17.19 -7.48
C ASP A 212 9.30 -18.63 -7.14
N ASN A 213 8.53 -19.62 -7.63
CA ASN A 213 8.75 -21.05 -7.41
C ASN A 213 8.74 -21.47 -5.93
N THR A 214 8.01 -20.75 -5.11
CA THR A 214 7.68 -21.17 -3.75
C THR A 214 6.20 -21.55 -3.64
N MET A 215 5.78 -22.01 -2.49
CA MET A 215 4.38 -22.22 -2.14
C MET A 215 4.10 -21.67 -0.75
N ILE A 216 2.92 -21.11 -0.58
CA ILE A 216 2.38 -20.72 0.73
C ILE A 216 1.34 -21.74 1.19
N TRP A 217 1.24 -21.92 2.49
CA TRP A 217 0.30 -22.84 3.11
C TRP A 217 -0.86 -22.08 3.75
N VAL A 218 -2.09 -22.44 3.36
CA VAL A 218 -3.32 -21.79 3.83
C VAL A 218 -4.38 -22.83 4.18
N THR A 219 -5.43 -22.40 4.89
CA THR A 219 -6.60 -23.26 5.13
C THR A 219 -7.38 -23.48 3.83
N LEU A 220 -8.19 -24.55 3.76
CA LEU A 220 -9.01 -24.84 2.59
C LEU A 220 -9.96 -23.68 2.24
N ASN A 221 -10.58 -23.06 3.23
CA ASN A 221 -11.50 -21.95 3.02
C ASN A 221 -10.77 -20.72 2.47
N LYS A 222 -9.59 -20.37 3.03
CA LYS A 222 -8.78 -19.26 2.52
C LYS A 222 -8.32 -19.52 1.08
N ALA A 223 -7.92 -20.75 0.75
CA ALA A 223 -7.56 -21.11 -0.61
C ALA A 223 -8.71 -20.90 -1.59
N LYS A 224 -9.92 -21.38 -1.24
CA LYS A 224 -11.13 -21.16 -2.06
C LYS A 224 -11.41 -19.68 -2.28
N GLN A 225 -11.31 -18.87 -1.23
CA GLN A 225 -11.50 -17.41 -1.31
C GLN A 225 -10.48 -16.76 -2.24
N ILE A 226 -9.18 -17.03 -2.03
CA ILE A 226 -8.11 -16.45 -2.87
C ILE A 226 -8.31 -16.81 -4.35
N LEU A 227 -8.54 -18.08 -4.64
CA LEU A 227 -8.73 -18.55 -6.01
C LEU A 227 -9.99 -17.94 -6.66
N LYS A 228 -11.08 -17.84 -5.90
CA LYS A 228 -12.30 -17.17 -6.37
C LYS A 228 -12.04 -15.70 -6.69
N ASP A 229 -11.38 -14.96 -5.80
CA ASP A 229 -11.08 -13.54 -6.00
C ASP A 229 -10.13 -13.31 -7.20
N GLN A 230 -9.24 -14.27 -7.49
CA GLN A 230 -8.37 -14.25 -8.68
C GLN A 230 -9.15 -14.50 -9.98
N ILE A 231 -10.11 -15.43 -9.96
CA ILE A 231 -10.99 -15.75 -11.11
C ILE A 231 -11.96 -14.60 -11.38
N ASP A 232 -12.54 -14.03 -10.32
CA ASP A 232 -13.51 -12.92 -10.41
C ASP A 232 -12.82 -11.56 -10.68
N CYS A 233 -11.61 -11.54 -11.19
CA CYS A 233 -10.85 -10.32 -11.44
C CYS A 233 -11.55 -9.46 -12.50
N MET A 234 -11.75 -8.17 -12.20
CA MET A 234 -12.37 -7.19 -13.11
C MET A 234 -11.35 -6.41 -13.97
N GLY A 235 -10.09 -6.76 -13.94
CA GLY A 235 -9.07 -6.17 -14.79
C GLY A 235 -8.72 -4.70 -14.49
N CYS A 236 -8.88 -4.24 -13.25
CA CYS A 236 -8.71 -2.83 -12.89
C CYS A 236 -7.26 -2.31 -12.94
N LEU A 237 -6.28 -3.19 -12.91
CA LEU A 237 -4.85 -2.85 -12.88
C LEU A 237 -4.05 -3.84 -13.74
N SER A 238 -3.50 -3.38 -14.86
CA SER A 238 -2.78 -4.21 -15.83
C SER A 238 -1.56 -4.94 -15.26
N GLN A 239 -0.88 -4.36 -14.26
CA GLN A 239 0.27 -4.97 -13.59
C GLN A 239 -0.09 -5.55 -12.22
N CYS A 240 -1.34 -5.97 -12.04
CA CYS A 240 -1.80 -6.57 -10.78
C CYS A 240 -1.09 -7.90 -10.50
N LEU A 241 -0.31 -7.95 -9.43
CA LEU A 241 0.38 -9.17 -9.02
C LEU A 241 -0.59 -10.25 -8.51
N PHE A 242 -1.69 -9.84 -7.86
CA PHE A 242 -2.62 -10.78 -7.23
C PHE A 242 -3.34 -11.68 -8.23
N SER A 243 -3.93 -11.10 -9.30
CA SER A 243 -4.64 -11.88 -10.33
C SER A 243 -3.79 -12.14 -11.57
N ASN A 244 -2.87 -11.19 -11.86
CA ASN A 244 -2.01 -11.24 -13.05
C ASN A 244 -2.78 -11.43 -14.38
N TRP A 245 -3.97 -10.84 -14.47
CA TRP A 245 -4.94 -11.08 -15.55
C TRP A 245 -4.41 -10.73 -16.95
N SER A 246 -3.68 -9.62 -17.09
CA SER A 246 -3.14 -9.20 -18.39
C SER A 246 -2.09 -10.17 -18.93
N GLN A 247 -1.41 -10.88 -18.06
CA GLN A 247 -0.44 -11.91 -18.43
C GLN A 247 -1.15 -13.18 -18.91
N SER A 248 -2.31 -13.49 -18.36
CA SER A 248 -3.15 -14.62 -18.77
C SER A 248 -3.74 -14.39 -20.15
N GLU A 249 -4.18 -13.18 -20.46
CA GLU A 249 -4.76 -12.80 -21.77
C GLU A 249 -3.70 -12.78 -22.88
N SER A 250 -2.53 -12.21 -22.61
CA SER A 250 -1.49 -12.09 -23.64
C SER A 250 -0.73 -13.37 -23.92
N GLY A 251 -0.81 -14.38 -23.03
CA GLY A 251 -0.04 -15.62 -23.13
C GLY A 251 1.48 -15.42 -23.05
N SER A 252 1.95 -14.21 -22.85
CA SER A 252 3.31 -13.82 -23.20
C SER A 252 4.35 -14.01 -22.11
N THR A 253 3.98 -14.11 -20.83
CA THR A 253 4.98 -14.10 -19.76
C THR A 253 4.95 -15.30 -18.81
N GLY A 254 3.89 -16.09 -18.82
CA GLY A 254 3.76 -17.25 -17.92
C GLY A 254 3.79 -16.92 -16.43
N LYS A 255 3.74 -15.63 -16.05
CA LYS A 255 3.68 -15.22 -14.66
C LYS A 255 2.41 -15.72 -14.01
N LYS A 256 2.53 -16.27 -12.82
CA LYS A 256 1.40 -16.80 -12.05
C LYS A 256 0.83 -15.73 -11.14
N PRO A 257 -0.47 -15.79 -10.82
CA PRO A 257 -1.06 -14.99 -9.76
C PRO A 257 -0.33 -15.19 -8.44
N ASP A 258 -0.16 -14.12 -7.67
CA ASP A 258 0.51 -14.18 -6.37
C ASP A 258 -0.50 -14.23 -5.22
N PRO A 259 -0.68 -15.39 -4.58
CA PRO A 259 -1.63 -15.57 -3.49
C PRO A 259 -1.17 -14.91 -2.18
N ARG A 260 0.02 -14.33 -2.12
CA ARG A 260 0.50 -13.54 -0.96
C ARG A 260 -0.10 -12.13 -0.92
N SER A 261 -0.58 -11.64 -2.06
CA SER A 261 -1.25 -10.36 -2.20
C SER A 261 -2.78 -10.48 -2.00
N PHE A 262 -3.52 -9.43 -2.33
CA PHE A 262 -4.97 -9.35 -2.17
C PHE A 262 -5.60 -8.49 -3.28
N CYS A 263 -6.93 -8.58 -3.44
CA CYS A 263 -7.69 -7.74 -4.37
C CYS A 263 -8.19 -6.47 -3.67
N ILE A 264 -7.66 -5.30 -4.04
CA ILE A 264 -8.13 -4.01 -3.51
C ILE A 264 -9.59 -3.77 -3.82
N GLN A 265 -10.02 -4.06 -5.06
CA GLN A 265 -11.40 -3.80 -5.49
C GLN A 265 -12.43 -4.60 -4.68
N LYS A 266 -12.14 -5.85 -4.36
CA LYS A 266 -13.04 -6.66 -3.51
C LYS A 266 -13.21 -6.06 -2.13
N THR A 267 -12.12 -5.54 -1.53
CA THR A 267 -12.17 -4.87 -0.24
C THR A 267 -12.96 -3.55 -0.32
N LEU A 268 -12.70 -2.72 -1.32
CA LEU A 268 -13.41 -1.46 -1.50
C LEU A 268 -14.90 -1.64 -1.80
N GLN A 269 -15.26 -2.65 -2.60
CA GLN A 269 -16.66 -2.99 -2.86
C GLN A 269 -17.42 -3.37 -1.58
N LYS A 270 -16.81 -4.16 -0.70
CA LYS A 270 -17.44 -4.50 0.59
C LYS A 270 -17.68 -3.25 1.44
N ILE A 271 -16.71 -2.33 1.49
CA ILE A 271 -16.84 -1.07 2.22
C ILE A 271 -18.01 -0.23 1.63
N SER A 272 -18.06 -0.07 0.31
CA SER A 272 -19.09 0.73 -0.36
C SER A 272 -20.49 0.16 -0.22
N HIS A 273 -20.61 -1.17 -0.07
CA HIS A 273 -21.90 -1.85 0.14
C HIS A 273 -22.28 -2.00 1.62
N GLY A 274 -21.55 -1.40 2.55
CA GLY A 274 -21.80 -1.51 3.98
C GLY A 274 -21.55 -2.92 4.57
N LEU A 275 -20.84 -3.77 3.83
CA LEU A 275 -20.52 -5.16 4.21
C LEU A 275 -19.12 -5.28 4.83
N SER A 276 -18.49 -4.16 5.14
CA SER A 276 -17.11 -4.14 5.67
C SER A 276 -17.06 -4.57 7.14
N ASN A 277 -15.99 -5.28 7.45
CA ASN A 277 -15.59 -5.59 8.82
C ASN A 277 -14.23 -4.94 9.09
N LEU A 278 -14.14 -4.10 10.10
CA LEU A 278 -12.92 -3.32 10.43
C LEU A 278 -11.67 -4.17 10.63
N GLU A 279 -11.82 -5.38 11.16
CA GLU A 279 -10.69 -6.28 11.42
C GLU A 279 -10.30 -7.10 10.19
N HIS A 280 -11.24 -7.39 9.29
CA HIS A 280 -11.03 -8.30 8.16
C HIS A 280 -10.96 -7.63 6.80
N GLU A 281 -11.03 -6.29 6.75
CA GLU A 281 -10.91 -5.52 5.52
C GLU A 281 -9.73 -4.54 5.58
N LEU A 282 -9.21 -4.19 4.40
CA LEU A 282 -8.13 -3.23 4.28
C LEU A 282 -8.58 -1.82 4.68
N MET A 283 -7.85 -1.19 5.59
CA MET A 283 -8.08 0.19 5.99
C MET A 283 -6.83 1.03 5.69
N PHE A 284 -6.84 1.74 4.58
CA PHE A 284 -5.77 2.67 4.26
C PHE A 284 -5.79 3.90 5.18
N ALA A 285 -4.65 4.24 5.72
CA ALA A 285 -4.44 5.45 6.51
C ALA A 285 -2.98 5.88 6.47
N GLY A 286 -2.72 7.18 6.51
CA GLY A 286 -1.37 7.71 6.68
C GLY A 286 -0.86 7.55 8.12
N HIS A 287 0.45 7.59 8.29
CA HIS A 287 1.08 7.41 9.61
C HIS A 287 0.74 8.52 10.62
N SER A 288 0.20 9.65 10.17
CA SER A 288 -0.28 10.74 11.04
C SER A 288 -1.69 10.50 11.62
N VAL A 289 -2.36 9.40 11.29
CA VAL A 289 -3.74 9.11 11.71
C VAL A 289 -3.93 9.08 13.24
N TYR A 290 -2.90 8.68 13.99
CA TYR A 290 -2.94 8.65 15.46
C TYR A 290 -3.20 10.04 16.08
N ARG A 291 -2.99 11.11 15.32
CA ARG A 291 -3.21 12.50 15.75
C ARG A 291 -4.68 12.82 15.97
N PHE A 292 -5.61 12.06 15.38
CA PHE A 292 -7.04 12.21 15.70
C PHE A 292 -7.33 12.00 17.18
N ALA A 293 -6.66 11.04 17.83
CA ALA A 293 -6.81 10.78 19.26
C ALA A 293 -6.17 11.88 20.14
N MET A 294 -5.23 12.65 19.60
CA MET A 294 -4.44 13.62 20.33
C MET A 294 -4.86 15.08 20.08
N ASP A 295 -5.40 15.38 18.91
CA ASP A 295 -5.80 16.75 18.52
C ASP A 295 -7.08 17.16 19.27
N PRO A 296 -7.04 18.23 20.10
CA PRO A 296 -8.19 18.71 20.86
C PRO A 296 -9.43 18.99 20.00
N PHE A 297 -9.26 19.24 18.70
CA PHE A 297 -10.36 19.45 17.77
C PHE A 297 -11.33 18.27 17.69
N TYR A 298 -10.83 17.06 17.88
CA TYR A 298 -11.64 15.81 17.82
C TYR A 298 -12.02 15.30 19.21
N LYS A 299 -11.76 16.07 20.26
CA LYS A 299 -12.08 15.68 21.65
C LYS A 299 -13.55 15.31 21.82
N GLY A 300 -13.80 14.25 22.61
CA GLY A 300 -15.16 13.75 22.83
C GLY A 300 -15.79 13.04 21.62
N GLY A 301 -14.99 12.70 20.62
CA GLY A 301 -15.49 12.04 19.41
C GLY A 301 -16.13 13.01 18.41
N PHE A 302 -15.78 14.29 18.48
CA PHE A 302 -16.30 15.29 17.53
C PHE A 302 -15.88 14.95 16.10
N VAL A 303 -16.87 14.88 15.22
CA VAL A 303 -16.68 14.71 13.77
C VAL A 303 -17.09 16.00 13.07
N PRO A 304 -16.14 16.80 12.53
CA PRO A 304 -16.45 18.08 11.91
C PRO A 304 -17.16 17.93 10.56
N LYS A 305 -17.77 18.99 10.09
CA LYS A 305 -18.07 19.17 8.66
C LYS A 305 -16.78 19.50 7.91
N VAL A 306 -16.76 19.25 6.60
CA VAL A 306 -15.63 19.61 5.72
C VAL A 306 -15.31 21.11 5.86
N LYS A 307 -16.34 21.98 5.87
CA LYS A 307 -16.13 23.44 6.06
C LYS A 307 -15.36 23.76 7.35
N GLU A 308 -15.75 23.16 8.49
CA GLU A 308 -15.11 23.40 9.78
C GLU A 308 -13.64 22.92 9.77
N LEU A 309 -13.37 21.82 9.08
CA LEU A 309 -12.00 21.32 8.88
C LEU A 309 -11.17 22.27 8.01
N VAL A 310 -11.72 22.75 6.90
CA VAL A 310 -11.05 23.70 5.99
C VAL A 310 -10.77 25.02 6.72
N ASP A 311 -11.75 25.58 7.43
CA ASP A 311 -11.58 26.80 8.20
C ASP A 311 -10.47 26.67 9.26
N ARG A 312 -10.30 25.49 9.84
CA ARG A 312 -9.21 25.21 10.79
C ARG A 312 -7.86 25.13 10.08
N ILE A 313 -7.76 24.39 8.98
CA ILE A 313 -6.52 24.24 8.20
C ILE A 313 -6.04 25.60 7.68
N THR A 314 -6.92 26.44 7.16
CA THR A 314 -6.58 27.77 6.63
C THR A 314 -6.09 28.74 7.71
N LYS A 315 -6.39 28.48 8.98
CA LYS A 315 -5.83 29.19 10.14
C LYS A 315 -4.48 28.60 10.59
N GLY A 316 -3.93 27.65 9.86
CA GLY A 316 -2.67 26.99 10.17
C GLY A 316 -2.76 25.85 11.19
N LEU A 317 -3.97 25.45 11.59
CA LEU A 317 -4.22 24.49 12.69
C LEU A 317 -4.64 23.10 12.19
#